data_88cbe2bc1719f5c0b8c61400a118f1ab
#
_entry.id   88cbe2bc1719f5c0b8c61400a118f1ab
#
_cell.length_a   1.000
_cell.length_b   1.000
_cell.length_c   1.000
_cell.angle_alpha   90.00
_cell.angle_beta   90.00
_cell.angle_gamma   90.00
#
_symmetry.space_group_name_H-M   'P 1'
#
loop_
_entity.id
_entity.type
_entity.pdbx_description
1 polymer ?
#
loop_
_entity_poly.entity_id
_entity_poly.type
_entity_poly.pdbx_seq_one_letter_code
_entity_poly.pdbx_strand_id
1 'polypeptide(L)'
;MEFASKFLTEQDKEKISLAVQLHTPLEIMSYTLPREKERYIQEILMYFLLQCHQEHMTDNLVFCLSELLTNAKKANTKRVYFKEKNLDINNEMDYHQGMVTCKEDTLSNITHYLELQKQAGLYIKLILQLTDDGITIEIRNNAVITKFEKKRILEKLRVAEKYEEPHQVVSLMVDQTEGAGLGIIIIVLMLRKIGLSRNNYKVFTNDTETITQMFLPLNQEIEGQIDSMYEEFTSGTDSIPVFEEKLDSFTKIASTANDNELIDFISKDVSLAAVLLKESAAKGHSSSRITTAFASLGKEAVVNLFSKENPSIRLIKNKEDTRCLWKHETDVAFYAYNLAKNTPGFKCDLEEIYVCGLFHDIECLLLEVATEEQRKGLQKLADSLDGTGTLARMFFSDYGHSRGCYKLSQKWGLPETVSQVIRYHNNPSYAPEEIKPVVYIVYLADILQYYEQGKAEFYQINKDALDFLQIHTKGQLDFLIKSLHPLLH
;
A
#
# COMPACT_ATOMS: atom_id res chain seq x y z
N MET A 1 3.50 6.96 -17.94
CA MET A 1 4.16 6.65 -16.66
C MET A 1 5.08 5.47 -16.90
N GLU A 2 6.38 5.61 -16.68
CA GLU A 2 7.33 4.53 -16.92
C GLU A 2 7.38 3.65 -15.67
N PHE A 3 6.86 2.44 -15.76
CA PHE A 3 6.92 1.44 -14.69
C PHE A 3 8.33 0.84 -14.66
N ALA A 4 9.08 1.15 -13.63
CA ALA A 4 10.42 0.59 -13.42
C ALA A 4 10.31 -0.86 -12.98
N SER A 5 10.60 -1.79 -13.88
CA SER A 5 10.55 -3.23 -13.66
C SER A 5 11.94 -3.83 -13.72
N LYS A 6 12.22 -4.77 -12.80
CA LYS A 6 13.45 -5.59 -12.82
C LYS A 6 13.30 -6.87 -13.63
N PHE A 7 12.07 -7.34 -13.82
CA PHE A 7 11.81 -8.65 -14.40
C PHE A 7 11.00 -8.61 -15.70
N LEU A 8 10.25 -7.51 -15.98
CA LEU A 8 9.49 -7.36 -17.22
C LEU A 8 10.34 -6.74 -18.31
N THR A 9 10.30 -7.35 -19.49
CA THR A 9 10.84 -6.77 -20.73
C THR A 9 9.82 -5.79 -21.33
N GLU A 10 10.26 -4.92 -22.24
CA GLU A 10 9.33 -4.04 -22.99
C GLU A 10 8.30 -4.86 -23.79
N GLN A 11 8.67 -6.02 -24.30
CA GLN A 11 7.73 -6.93 -24.96
C GLN A 11 6.67 -7.49 -24.01
N ASP A 12 7.02 -7.77 -22.74
CA ASP A 12 6.04 -8.17 -21.73
C ASP A 12 5.06 -7.02 -21.44
N LYS A 13 5.56 -5.80 -21.27
CA LYS A 13 4.73 -4.61 -21.03
C LYS A 13 3.77 -4.36 -22.19
N GLU A 14 4.25 -4.44 -23.43
CA GLU A 14 3.42 -4.30 -24.62
C GLU A 14 2.31 -5.36 -24.69
N LYS A 15 2.66 -6.63 -24.42
CA LYS A 15 1.70 -7.73 -24.37
C LYS A 15 0.63 -7.53 -23.30
N ILE A 16 1.01 -7.05 -22.11
CA ILE A 16 0.06 -6.77 -21.02
C ILE A 16 -0.86 -5.61 -21.43
N SER A 17 -0.29 -4.50 -21.93
CA SER A 17 -1.07 -3.34 -22.37
C SER A 17 -2.08 -3.71 -23.46
N LEU A 18 -1.67 -4.54 -24.42
CA LEU A 18 -2.54 -5.02 -25.49
C LEU A 18 -3.67 -5.91 -24.95
N ALA A 19 -3.38 -6.80 -24.00
CA ALA A 19 -4.40 -7.65 -23.37
C ALA A 19 -5.45 -6.81 -22.63
N VAL A 20 -5.04 -5.76 -21.91
CA VAL A 20 -5.96 -4.81 -21.26
C VAL A 20 -6.77 -4.05 -22.29
N GLN A 21 -6.15 -3.48 -23.32
CA GLN A 21 -6.82 -2.70 -24.35
C GLN A 21 -7.88 -3.51 -25.15
N LEU A 22 -7.58 -4.79 -25.41
CA LEU A 22 -8.47 -5.67 -26.20
C LEU A 22 -9.42 -6.49 -25.33
N HIS A 23 -9.41 -6.33 -24.00
CA HIS A 23 -10.19 -7.13 -23.05
C HIS A 23 -9.96 -8.64 -23.19
N THR A 24 -8.75 -9.03 -23.62
CA THR A 24 -8.38 -10.43 -23.83
C THR A 24 -7.66 -11.00 -22.61
N PRO A 25 -7.80 -12.32 -22.32
CA PRO A 25 -7.07 -12.92 -21.23
C PRO A 25 -5.56 -12.94 -21.47
N LEU A 26 -4.80 -12.52 -20.45
CA LEU A 26 -3.34 -12.69 -20.39
C LEU A 26 -3.04 -13.98 -19.63
N GLU A 27 -2.43 -14.95 -20.29
CA GLU A 27 -2.09 -16.24 -19.69
C GLU A 27 -0.58 -16.41 -19.51
N ILE A 28 -0.17 -16.80 -18.29
CA ILE A 28 1.21 -17.13 -17.93
C ILE A 28 1.22 -18.52 -17.30
N MET A 29 1.92 -19.46 -17.94
CA MET A 29 2.01 -20.84 -17.45
C MET A 29 3.46 -21.16 -17.03
N SER A 30 3.58 -21.94 -15.96
CA SER A 30 4.88 -22.44 -15.49
C SER A 30 4.74 -23.82 -14.84
N TYR A 31 5.72 -24.71 -15.10
CA TYR A 31 5.80 -26.03 -14.44
C TYR A 31 6.49 -25.96 -13.08
N THR A 32 7.30 -24.94 -12.85
CA THR A 32 7.97 -24.69 -11.57
C THR A 32 7.94 -23.21 -11.27
N LEU A 33 7.90 -22.84 -9.99
CA LEU A 33 7.88 -21.46 -9.54
C LEU A 33 9.05 -21.18 -8.60
N PRO A 34 10.28 -20.98 -9.13
CA PRO A 34 11.37 -20.42 -8.36
C PRO A 34 11.09 -18.96 -7.99
N ARG A 35 11.80 -18.42 -6.98
CA ARG A 35 11.57 -17.05 -6.47
C ARG A 35 11.58 -15.97 -7.54
N GLU A 36 12.47 -16.07 -8.51
CA GLU A 36 12.55 -15.09 -9.63
C GLU A 36 11.30 -15.14 -10.50
N LYS A 37 10.76 -16.35 -10.75
CA LYS A 37 9.53 -16.49 -11.52
C LYS A 37 8.31 -16.01 -10.75
N GLU A 38 8.28 -16.17 -9.42
CA GLU A 38 7.23 -15.60 -8.58
C GLU A 38 7.26 -14.07 -8.64
N ARG A 39 8.44 -13.44 -8.55
CA ARG A 39 8.60 -11.98 -8.70
C ARG A 39 8.18 -11.49 -10.08
N TYR A 40 8.58 -12.19 -11.13
CA TYR A 40 8.12 -11.89 -12.48
C TYR A 40 6.59 -11.90 -12.60
N ILE A 41 5.93 -12.91 -12.02
CA ILE A 41 4.46 -13.01 -12.00
C ILE A 41 3.83 -11.88 -11.18
N GLN A 42 4.43 -11.51 -10.07
CA GLN A 42 3.97 -10.36 -9.26
C GLN A 42 4.08 -9.05 -10.05
N GLU A 43 5.19 -8.78 -10.73
CA GLU A 43 5.35 -7.58 -11.56
C GLU A 43 4.38 -7.56 -12.76
N ILE A 44 4.03 -8.72 -13.34
CA ILE A 44 2.96 -8.81 -14.34
C ILE A 44 1.62 -8.32 -13.76
N LEU A 45 1.23 -8.79 -12.56
CA LEU A 45 0.01 -8.33 -11.91
C LEU A 45 0.06 -6.83 -11.64
N MET A 46 1.18 -6.33 -11.10
CA MET A 46 1.37 -4.91 -10.82
C MET A 46 1.19 -4.07 -12.09
N TYR A 47 1.88 -4.43 -13.17
CA TYR A 47 1.79 -3.69 -14.43
C TYR A 47 0.38 -3.79 -15.05
N PHE A 48 -0.28 -4.95 -14.93
CA PHE A 48 -1.66 -5.15 -15.37
C PHE A 48 -2.62 -4.21 -14.59
N LEU A 49 -2.51 -4.15 -13.26
CA LEU A 49 -3.30 -3.26 -12.41
C LEU A 49 -3.05 -1.78 -12.75
N LEU A 50 -1.80 -1.42 -13.01
CA LEU A 50 -1.44 -0.07 -13.45
C LEU A 50 -2.14 0.28 -14.78
N GLN A 51 -2.17 -0.64 -15.75
CA GLN A 51 -2.87 -0.42 -17.03
C GLN A 51 -4.41 -0.33 -16.85
N CYS A 52 -4.94 -0.95 -15.80
CA CYS A 52 -6.35 -0.88 -15.42
C CYS A 52 -6.67 0.29 -14.47
N HIS A 53 -5.70 1.13 -14.12
CA HIS A 53 -5.83 2.22 -13.13
C HIS A 53 -6.26 1.74 -11.73
N GLN A 54 -5.83 0.53 -11.33
CA GLN A 54 -6.13 -0.11 -10.05
C GLN A 54 -4.88 -0.30 -9.17
N GLU A 55 -3.92 0.63 -9.26
CA GLU A 55 -2.64 0.56 -8.54
C GLU A 55 -2.82 0.52 -7.02
N HIS A 56 -3.87 1.13 -6.51
CA HIS A 56 -4.19 1.20 -5.08
C HIS A 56 -4.47 -0.18 -4.43
N MET A 57 -4.86 -1.19 -5.23
CA MET A 57 -5.10 -2.54 -4.73
C MET A 57 -3.86 -3.43 -4.75
N THR A 58 -2.73 -2.93 -5.25
CA THR A 58 -1.57 -3.74 -5.61
C THR A 58 -1.00 -4.53 -4.45
N ASP A 59 -0.67 -3.90 -3.33
CA ASP A 59 0.01 -4.60 -2.23
C ASP A 59 -0.86 -5.72 -1.66
N ASN A 60 -2.16 -5.48 -1.51
CA ASN A 60 -3.11 -6.49 -1.05
C ASN A 60 -3.25 -7.64 -2.06
N LEU A 61 -3.33 -7.32 -3.36
CA LEU A 61 -3.50 -8.32 -4.41
C LEU A 61 -2.22 -9.10 -4.70
N VAL A 62 -1.05 -8.47 -4.64
CA VAL A 62 0.25 -9.16 -4.75
C VAL A 62 0.42 -10.14 -3.58
N PHE A 63 0.03 -9.74 -2.37
CA PHE A 63 0.01 -10.66 -1.23
C PHE A 63 -0.94 -11.83 -1.47
N CYS A 64 -2.20 -11.57 -1.88
CA CYS A 64 -3.16 -12.62 -2.20
C CYS A 64 -2.63 -13.56 -3.29
N LEU A 65 -2.07 -13.00 -4.38
CA LEU A 65 -1.46 -13.78 -5.46
C LEU A 65 -0.35 -14.70 -4.95
N SER A 66 0.53 -14.21 -4.08
CA SER A 66 1.63 -14.99 -3.48
C SER A 66 1.11 -16.19 -2.69
N GLU A 67 0.06 -16.00 -1.91
CA GLU A 67 -0.60 -17.08 -1.18
C GLU A 67 -1.28 -18.09 -2.11
N LEU A 68 -1.94 -17.63 -3.18
CA LEU A 68 -2.55 -18.50 -4.19
C LEU A 68 -1.50 -19.36 -4.93
N LEU A 69 -0.39 -18.75 -5.35
CA LEU A 69 0.73 -19.46 -5.96
C LEU A 69 1.33 -20.51 -5.01
N THR A 70 1.48 -20.14 -3.73
CA THR A 70 1.97 -21.05 -2.69
C THR A 70 1.02 -22.24 -2.49
N ASN A 71 -0.30 -21.99 -2.48
CA ASN A 71 -1.29 -23.06 -2.35
C ASN A 71 -1.27 -24.01 -3.57
N ALA A 72 -1.17 -23.46 -4.78
CA ALA A 72 -1.05 -24.27 -5.99
C ALA A 72 0.24 -25.10 -6.02
N LYS A 73 1.38 -24.54 -5.60
CA LYS A 73 2.66 -25.28 -5.44
C LYS A 73 2.51 -26.45 -4.46
N LYS A 74 1.94 -26.18 -3.27
CA LYS A 74 1.70 -27.22 -2.26
C LYS A 74 0.79 -28.34 -2.78
N ALA A 75 -0.25 -27.99 -3.57
CA ALA A 75 -1.14 -28.98 -4.17
C ALA A 75 -0.40 -29.86 -5.17
N ASN A 76 0.37 -29.28 -6.10
CA ASN A 76 1.19 -30.01 -7.05
C ASN A 76 2.23 -30.90 -6.37
N THR A 77 2.95 -30.37 -5.36
CA THR A 77 3.95 -31.12 -4.59
C THR A 77 3.31 -32.34 -3.91
N LYS A 78 2.14 -32.18 -3.28
CA LYS A 78 1.43 -33.29 -2.68
C LYS A 78 1.11 -34.41 -3.68
N ARG A 79 0.70 -34.08 -4.90
CA ARG A 79 0.34 -35.11 -5.93
C ARG A 79 1.55 -36.01 -6.24
N VAL A 80 2.73 -35.43 -6.46
CA VAL A 80 3.95 -36.21 -6.74
C VAL A 80 4.46 -36.93 -5.53
N TYR A 81 4.38 -36.32 -4.34
CA TYR A 81 4.76 -36.95 -3.07
C TYR A 81 3.95 -38.23 -2.79
N PHE A 82 2.63 -38.14 -2.83
CA PHE A 82 1.76 -39.29 -2.60
C PHE A 82 1.99 -40.40 -3.61
N LYS A 83 2.18 -40.02 -4.90
CA LYS A 83 2.49 -40.98 -5.96
C LYS A 83 3.82 -41.69 -5.70
N GLU A 84 4.87 -40.96 -5.32
CA GLU A 84 6.20 -41.52 -5.01
C GLU A 84 6.16 -42.48 -3.82
N LYS A 85 5.38 -42.13 -2.78
CA LYS A 85 5.20 -42.98 -1.58
C LYS A 85 4.20 -44.13 -1.79
N ASN A 86 3.62 -44.30 -2.99
CA ASN A 86 2.57 -45.29 -3.28
C ASN A 86 1.36 -45.17 -2.34
N LEU A 87 0.98 -43.93 -1.98
CA LEU A 87 -0.18 -43.62 -1.14
C LEU A 87 -1.32 -43.09 -2.02
N ASP A 88 -2.56 -43.49 -1.73
CA ASP A 88 -3.75 -42.91 -2.39
C ASP A 88 -4.20 -41.67 -1.63
N ILE A 89 -4.04 -40.49 -2.27
CA ILE A 89 -4.42 -39.19 -1.70
C ILE A 89 -5.93 -39.06 -1.43
N ASN A 90 -6.76 -39.91 -2.02
CA ASN A 90 -8.21 -39.98 -1.81
C ASN A 90 -8.62 -40.98 -0.73
N ASN A 91 -7.71 -41.83 -0.27
CA ASN A 91 -7.93 -42.73 0.87
C ASN A 91 -7.62 -41.98 2.17
N GLU A 92 -8.51 -42.08 3.16
CA GLU A 92 -8.40 -41.33 4.42
C GLU A 92 -7.17 -41.75 5.26
N MET A 93 -6.88 -43.06 5.35
CA MET A 93 -5.73 -43.55 6.10
C MET A 93 -4.40 -43.13 5.45
N ASP A 94 -4.30 -43.31 4.10
CA ASP A 94 -3.13 -42.92 3.33
C ASP A 94 -2.91 -41.40 3.39
N TYR A 95 -4.02 -40.64 3.31
CA TYR A 95 -3.95 -39.18 3.42
C TYR A 95 -3.36 -38.76 4.80
N HIS A 96 -3.89 -39.29 5.88
CA HIS A 96 -3.35 -38.98 7.21
C HIS A 96 -1.88 -39.42 7.36
N GLN A 97 -1.54 -40.62 6.93
CA GLN A 97 -0.19 -41.15 6.97
C GLN A 97 0.77 -40.23 6.14
N GLY A 98 0.42 -39.94 4.92
CA GLY A 98 1.25 -39.11 4.03
C GLY A 98 1.44 -37.69 4.55
N MET A 99 0.42 -37.08 5.16
CA MET A 99 0.50 -35.69 5.65
C MET A 99 1.42 -35.52 6.87
N VAL A 100 1.73 -36.61 7.62
CA VAL A 100 2.63 -36.52 8.77
C VAL A 100 4.05 -36.12 8.37
N THR A 101 4.57 -36.67 7.28
CA THR A 101 5.96 -36.47 6.86
C THR A 101 6.09 -35.64 5.59
N CYS A 102 4.99 -35.38 4.86
CA CYS A 102 5.00 -34.70 3.56
C CYS A 102 5.77 -33.36 3.59
N LYS A 103 5.55 -32.53 4.60
CA LYS A 103 6.19 -31.22 4.72
C LYS A 103 7.70 -31.34 4.90
N GLU A 104 8.14 -32.19 5.81
CA GLU A 104 9.56 -32.37 6.14
C GLU A 104 10.32 -33.01 4.96
N ASP A 105 9.79 -34.10 4.40
CA ASP A 105 10.38 -34.81 3.27
C ASP A 105 10.52 -33.90 2.03
N THR A 106 9.47 -33.13 1.72
CA THR A 106 9.46 -32.27 0.52
C THR A 106 10.34 -31.04 0.68
N LEU A 107 10.47 -30.47 1.88
CA LEU A 107 11.40 -29.36 2.12
C LEU A 107 12.86 -29.81 2.10
N SER A 108 13.16 -30.98 2.67
CA SER A 108 14.52 -31.55 2.68
C SER A 108 15.01 -31.94 1.28
N ASN A 109 14.09 -32.25 0.34
CA ASN A 109 14.41 -32.71 -1.02
C ASN A 109 13.70 -31.89 -2.08
N ILE A 110 13.65 -30.58 -1.93
CA ILE A 110 12.86 -29.69 -2.78
C ILE A 110 13.18 -29.83 -4.27
N THR A 111 14.44 -29.93 -4.64
CA THR A 111 14.88 -30.05 -6.05
C THR A 111 14.34 -31.33 -6.67
N HIS A 112 14.35 -32.45 -5.94
CA HIS A 112 13.81 -33.74 -6.40
C HIS A 112 12.30 -33.62 -6.69
N TYR A 113 11.52 -33.03 -5.77
CA TYR A 113 10.08 -32.89 -5.96
C TYR A 113 9.71 -31.89 -7.08
N LEU A 114 10.51 -30.86 -7.30
CA LEU A 114 10.33 -29.97 -8.45
C LEU A 114 10.55 -30.70 -9.78
N GLU A 115 11.55 -31.59 -9.84
CA GLU A 115 11.81 -32.39 -11.04
C GLU A 115 10.67 -33.39 -11.29
N LEU A 116 10.16 -34.06 -10.24
CA LEU A 116 8.99 -34.94 -10.35
C LEU A 116 7.74 -34.20 -10.82
N GLN A 117 7.51 -32.96 -10.35
CA GLN A 117 6.39 -32.13 -10.82
C GLN A 117 6.50 -31.84 -12.31
N LYS A 118 7.70 -31.48 -12.78
CA LYS A 118 7.96 -31.22 -14.19
C LYS A 118 7.77 -32.47 -15.05
N GLN A 119 8.29 -33.61 -14.62
CA GLN A 119 8.12 -34.89 -15.33
C GLN A 119 6.65 -35.32 -15.35
N ALA A 120 5.89 -35.05 -14.32
CA ALA A 120 4.45 -35.32 -14.26
C ALA A 120 3.61 -34.30 -15.05
N GLY A 121 4.23 -33.29 -15.67
CA GLY A 121 3.52 -32.25 -16.41
C GLY A 121 2.62 -31.37 -15.54
N LEU A 122 2.89 -31.28 -14.23
CA LEU A 122 2.11 -30.44 -13.33
C LEU A 122 2.46 -28.97 -13.56
N TYR A 123 1.47 -28.15 -13.83
CA TYR A 123 1.65 -26.71 -14.07
C TYR A 123 0.86 -25.83 -13.11
N ILE A 124 1.24 -24.58 -13.08
CA ILE A 124 0.48 -23.48 -12.49
C ILE A 124 0.33 -22.42 -13.57
N LYS A 125 -0.89 -21.93 -13.76
CA LYS A 125 -1.23 -20.92 -14.75
C LYS A 125 -1.88 -19.72 -14.05
N LEU A 126 -1.36 -18.52 -14.28
CA LEU A 126 -2.02 -17.26 -13.97
C LEU A 126 -2.82 -16.81 -15.21
N ILE A 127 -4.05 -16.38 -14.99
CA ILE A 127 -4.86 -15.71 -16.00
C ILE A 127 -5.34 -14.39 -15.41
N LEU A 128 -5.05 -13.29 -16.13
CA LEU A 128 -5.55 -11.95 -15.84
C LEU A 128 -6.44 -11.51 -16.99
N GLN A 129 -7.61 -10.99 -16.67
CA GLN A 129 -8.54 -10.50 -17.68
C GLN A 129 -9.30 -9.29 -17.20
N LEU A 130 -9.28 -8.21 -17.97
CA LEU A 130 -10.18 -7.08 -17.85
C LEU A 130 -11.44 -7.37 -18.66
N THR A 131 -12.60 -7.08 -18.10
CA THR A 131 -13.92 -7.08 -18.75
C THR A 131 -14.65 -5.79 -18.38
N ASP A 132 -15.80 -5.54 -19.01
CA ASP A 132 -16.63 -4.38 -18.67
C ASP A 132 -17.14 -4.41 -17.22
N ASP A 133 -17.30 -5.59 -16.63
CA ASP A 133 -17.78 -5.78 -15.26
C ASP A 133 -16.66 -5.72 -14.20
N GLY A 134 -15.40 -5.96 -14.60
CA GLY A 134 -14.30 -6.01 -13.66
C GLY A 134 -13.07 -6.78 -14.11
N ILE A 135 -12.13 -6.93 -13.17
CA ILE A 135 -10.90 -7.68 -13.36
C ILE A 135 -11.03 -9.07 -12.75
N THR A 136 -10.71 -10.08 -13.53
CA THR A 136 -10.60 -11.47 -13.08
C THR A 136 -9.12 -11.85 -12.93
N ILE A 137 -8.76 -12.37 -11.76
CA ILE A 137 -7.45 -12.95 -11.44
C ILE A 137 -7.67 -14.42 -11.13
N GLU A 138 -7.13 -15.32 -11.96
CA GLU A 138 -7.25 -16.76 -11.75
C GLU A 138 -5.89 -17.43 -11.61
N ILE A 139 -5.78 -18.31 -10.62
CA ILE A 139 -4.70 -19.29 -10.54
C ILE A 139 -5.30 -20.66 -10.82
N ARG A 140 -4.78 -21.31 -11.84
CA ARG A 140 -5.15 -22.69 -12.22
C ARG A 140 -3.97 -23.62 -12.05
N ASN A 141 -4.22 -24.79 -11.51
CA ASN A 141 -3.24 -25.87 -11.50
C ASN A 141 -3.93 -27.20 -11.80
N ASN A 142 -3.22 -28.08 -12.54
CA ASN A 142 -3.74 -29.37 -12.98
C ASN A 142 -3.67 -30.47 -11.90
N ALA A 143 -3.96 -30.12 -10.66
CA ALA A 143 -4.12 -31.02 -9.53
C ALA A 143 -5.54 -30.85 -8.98
N VAL A 144 -6.43 -31.75 -9.32
CA VAL A 144 -7.86 -31.69 -8.90
C VAL A 144 -7.96 -31.80 -7.39
N ILE A 145 -8.77 -30.96 -6.75
CA ILE A 145 -8.99 -30.93 -5.30
C ILE A 145 -9.59 -32.26 -4.82
N THR A 146 -9.00 -32.83 -3.78
CA THR A 146 -9.53 -34.01 -3.08
C THR A 146 -10.70 -33.64 -2.15
N LYS A 147 -11.49 -34.64 -1.72
CA LYS A 147 -12.56 -34.43 -0.74
C LYS A 147 -12.04 -33.80 0.57
N PHE A 148 -10.87 -34.21 1.02
CA PHE A 148 -10.24 -33.72 2.25
C PHE A 148 -9.81 -32.25 2.11
N GLU A 149 -9.19 -31.90 0.98
CA GLU A 149 -8.78 -30.53 0.68
C GLU A 149 -10.00 -29.62 0.57
N LYS A 150 -11.05 -30.04 -0.12
CA LYS A 150 -12.31 -29.29 -0.24
C LYS A 150 -12.96 -29.01 1.11
N LYS A 151 -13.01 -30.01 2.00
CA LYS A 151 -13.54 -29.84 3.35
C LYS A 151 -12.74 -28.79 4.13
N ARG A 152 -11.41 -28.87 4.07
CA ARG A 152 -10.51 -27.90 4.75
C ARG A 152 -10.68 -26.48 4.21
N ILE A 153 -10.78 -26.30 2.89
CA ILE A 153 -11.03 -24.98 2.28
C ILE A 153 -12.36 -24.39 2.78
N LEU A 154 -13.44 -25.19 2.78
CA LEU A 154 -14.75 -24.73 3.26
C LEU A 154 -14.74 -24.34 4.75
N GLU A 155 -14.03 -25.12 5.59
CA GLU A 155 -13.85 -24.80 7.01
C GLU A 155 -13.11 -23.49 7.21
N LYS A 156 -12.04 -23.24 6.43
CA LYS A 156 -11.27 -21.97 6.50
C LYS A 156 -12.09 -20.77 6.04
N LEU A 157 -12.88 -20.91 4.98
CA LEU A 157 -13.79 -19.86 4.54
C LEU A 157 -14.83 -19.50 5.60
N ARG A 158 -15.39 -20.51 6.31
CA ARG A 158 -16.31 -20.27 7.43
C ARG A 158 -15.63 -19.59 8.63
N VAL A 159 -14.37 -19.95 8.90
CA VAL A 159 -13.59 -19.29 9.94
C VAL A 159 -13.36 -17.82 9.58
N ALA A 160 -13.00 -17.53 8.32
CA ALA A 160 -12.79 -16.16 7.84
C ALA A 160 -14.03 -15.26 8.00
N GLU A 161 -15.25 -15.85 7.97
CA GLU A 161 -16.50 -15.10 8.16
C GLU A 161 -16.68 -14.56 9.59
N LYS A 162 -15.97 -15.13 10.57
CA LYS A 162 -16.09 -14.75 11.99
C LYS A 162 -15.19 -13.57 12.40
N TYR A 163 -14.28 -13.18 11.54
CA TYR A 163 -13.29 -12.15 11.84
C TYR A 163 -13.42 -11.00 10.84
N GLU A 164 -13.23 -9.80 11.31
CA GLU A 164 -13.28 -8.58 10.49
C GLU A 164 -11.87 -8.16 10.05
N GLU A 165 -10.87 -8.37 10.91
CA GLU A 165 -9.50 -7.89 10.71
C GLU A 165 -8.47 -9.03 10.77
N PRO A 166 -7.39 -8.97 9.94
CA PRO A 166 -6.35 -9.99 9.92
C PRO A 166 -5.65 -10.23 11.27
N HIS A 167 -5.43 -9.18 12.09
CA HIS A 167 -4.76 -9.30 13.38
C HIS A 167 -5.53 -10.16 14.38
N GLN A 168 -6.87 -10.22 14.29
CA GLN A 168 -7.71 -11.06 15.16
C GLN A 168 -7.43 -12.55 14.98
N VAL A 169 -6.98 -12.95 13.78
CA VAL A 169 -6.69 -14.35 13.45
C VAL A 169 -5.25 -14.71 13.82
N VAL A 170 -4.32 -13.77 13.69
CA VAL A 170 -2.90 -14.00 14.02
C VAL A 170 -2.71 -14.33 15.50
N SER A 171 -3.47 -13.70 16.39
CA SER A 171 -3.42 -13.98 17.85
C SER A 171 -3.85 -15.39 18.22
N LEU A 172 -4.68 -16.06 17.40
CA LEU A 172 -5.11 -17.44 17.59
C LEU A 172 -4.09 -18.47 17.08
N MET A 173 -3.05 -18.04 16.39
CA MET A 173 -2.05 -18.90 15.76
C MET A 173 -0.96 -19.39 16.69
N VAL A 174 -0.77 -18.76 17.83
CA VAL A 174 0.29 -19.14 18.79
C VAL A 174 0.07 -20.56 19.33
N ASP A 175 -1.15 -21.10 19.21
CA ASP A 175 -1.53 -22.43 19.72
C ASP A 175 -1.63 -23.56 18.66
N GLN A 176 -1.39 -23.30 17.36
CA GLN A 176 -1.50 -24.36 16.36
C GLN A 176 -0.19 -24.58 15.60
N THR A 177 0.43 -25.71 15.89
CA THR A 177 1.73 -26.19 15.35
C THR A 177 1.80 -26.49 13.85
N GLU A 178 0.73 -26.24 13.08
CA GLU A 178 0.69 -26.41 11.63
C GLU A 178 0.43 -25.10 10.91
N GLY A 179 1.47 -24.50 10.34
CA GLY A 179 1.40 -23.31 9.47
C GLY A 179 0.65 -23.51 8.13
N ALA A 180 -0.31 -24.43 8.08
CA ALA A 180 -1.04 -24.80 6.86
C ALA A 180 -2.52 -24.42 6.96
N GLY A 181 -2.91 -23.37 6.26
CA GLY A 181 -4.31 -23.07 6.01
C GLY A 181 -4.79 -21.67 6.40
N LEU A 182 -3.92 -20.82 6.87
CA LEU A 182 -4.23 -19.43 7.21
C LEU A 182 -4.28 -18.54 5.98
N GLY A 183 -3.54 -18.87 4.92
CA GLY A 183 -3.50 -18.12 3.69
C GLY A 183 -4.89 -17.81 3.15
N ILE A 184 -5.81 -18.78 3.14
CA ILE A 184 -7.20 -18.56 2.67
C ILE A 184 -7.94 -17.55 3.57
N ILE A 185 -7.77 -17.64 4.89
CA ILE A 185 -8.41 -16.72 5.83
C ILE A 185 -7.88 -15.31 5.60
N ILE A 186 -6.55 -15.17 5.50
CA ILE A 186 -5.89 -13.89 5.26
C ILE A 186 -6.30 -13.31 3.91
N ILE A 187 -6.38 -14.11 2.84
CA ILE A 187 -6.89 -13.67 1.53
C ILE A 187 -8.28 -13.04 1.67
N VAL A 188 -9.22 -13.73 2.34
CA VAL A 188 -10.59 -13.21 2.51
C VAL A 188 -10.59 -11.91 3.29
N LEU A 189 -9.78 -11.80 4.34
CA LEU A 189 -9.66 -10.59 5.15
C LEU A 189 -8.98 -9.45 4.39
N MET A 190 -7.96 -9.77 3.57
CA MET A 190 -7.32 -8.78 2.68
C MET A 190 -8.29 -8.27 1.61
N LEU A 191 -9.09 -9.16 1.01
CA LEU A 191 -10.13 -8.75 0.07
C LEU A 191 -11.16 -7.83 0.75
N ARG A 192 -11.55 -8.11 2.00
CA ARG A 192 -12.42 -7.20 2.77
C ARG A 192 -11.77 -5.84 3.01
N LYS A 193 -10.48 -5.82 3.30
CA LYS A 193 -9.73 -4.56 3.51
C LYS A 193 -9.79 -3.66 2.27
N ILE A 194 -9.86 -4.25 1.06
CA ILE A 194 -10.06 -3.53 -0.20
C ILE A 194 -11.54 -3.47 -0.64
N GLY A 195 -12.49 -3.57 0.30
CA GLY A 195 -13.93 -3.41 0.04
C GLY A 195 -14.60 -4.57 -0.66
N LEU A 196 -13.90 -5.70 -0.85
CA LEU A 196 -14.45 -6.89 -1.49
C LEU A 196 -15.02 -7.85 -0.44
N SER A 197 -15.96 -8.68 -0.86
CA SER A 197 -16.57 -9.71 -0.02
C SER A 197 -16.00 -11.10 -0.30
N ARG A 198 -16.36 -12.08 0.54
CA ARG A 198 -16.07 -13.48 0.27
C ARG A 198 -16.59 -13.94 -1.10
N ASN A 199 -17.66 -13.35 -1.63
CA ASN A 199 -18.23 -13.72 -2.92
C ASN A 199 -17.29 -13.43 -4.10
N ASN A 200 -16.33 -12.52 -3.89
CA ASN A 200 -15.29 -12.17 -4.86
C ASN A 200 -14.15 -13.19 -4.90
N TYR A 201 -14.14 -14.18 -3.98
CA TYR A 201 -13.17 -15.27 -3.94
C TYR A 201 -13.87 -16.62 -4.12
N LYS A 202 -13.49 -17.37 -5.15
CA LYS A 202 -14.06 -18.67 -5.48
C LYS A 202 -12.97 -19.71 -5.68
N VAL A 203 -13.22 -20.93 -5.20
CA VAL A 203 -12.39 -22.10 -5.48
C VAL A 203 -13.30 -23.21 -6.00
N PHE A 204 -13.00 -23.67 -7.19
CA PHE A 204 -13.76 -24.72 -7.84
C PHE A 204 -12.86 -25.62 -8.69
N THR A 205 -13.39 -26.71 -9.17
CA THR A 205 -12.66 -27.66 -10.04
C THR A 205 -13.47 -27.96 -11.27
N ASN A 206 -12.78 -28.16 -12.36
CA ASN A 206 -13.29 -28.92 -13.50
C ASN A 206 -12.67 -30.34 -13.47
N ASP A 207 -12.81 -31.11 -14.57
CA ASP A 207 -12.32 -32.48 -14.64
C ASP A 207 -10.80 -32.63 -14.52
N THR A 208 -10.04 -31.58 -14.78
CA THR A 208 -8.58 -31.62 -14.90
C THR A 208 -7.84 -30.61 -14.04
N GLU A 209 -8.50 -29.52 -13.64
CA GLU A 209 -7.86 -28.40 -12.96
C GLU A 209 -8.58 -28.01 -11.67
N THR A 210 -7.81 -27.48 -10.74
CA THR A 210 -8.29 -26.61 -9.66
C THR A 210 -8.16 -25.17 -10.11
N ILE A 211 -9.22 -24.40 -9.95
CA ILE A 211 -9.31 -22.99 -10.32
C ILE A 211 -9.59 -22.18 -9.05
N THR A 212 -8.72 -21.26 -8.75
CA THR A 212 -8.92 -20.26 -7.70
C THR A 212 -9.06 -18.90 -8.37
N GLN A 213 -10.20 -18.25 -8.17
CA GLN A 213 -10.56 -17.00 -8.84
C GLN A 213 -10.80 -15.90 -7.81
N MET A 214 -10.26 -14.74 -8.08
CA MET A 214 -10.62 -13.45 -7.46
C MET A 214 -11.25 -12.57 -8.54
N PHE A 215 -12.35 -11.92 -8.22
CA PHE A 215 -13.06 -10.99 -9.10
C PHE A 215 -13.12 -9.61 -8.44
N LEU A 216 -12.62 -8.59 -9.13
CA LEU A 216 -12.61 -7.20 -8.70
C LEU A 216 -13.61 -6.45 -9.58
N PRO A 217 -14.80 -6.12 -9.07
CA PRO A 217 -15.74 -5.32 -9.83
C PRO A 217 -15.16 -3.92 -10.07
N LEU A 218 -15.26 -3.42 -11.30
CA LEU A 218 -14.92 -2.04 -11.65
C LEU A 218 -16.23 -1.25 -11.75
N ASN A 219 -16.21 -0.06 -11.17
CA ASN A 219 -17.31 0.87 -11.26
C ASN A 219 -16.81 2.20 -11.82
N GLN A 220 -16.71 2.27 -13.15
CA GLN A 220 -16.22 3.46 -13.86
C GLN A 220 -17.04 4.72 -13.56
N GLU A 221 -18.33 4.58 -13.24
CA GLU A 221 -19.18 5.71 -12.87
C GLU A 221 -18.73 6.30 -11.50
N ILE A 222 -18.43 5.44 -10.56
CA ILE A 222 -17.93 5.83 -9.25
C ILE A 222 -16.53 6.46 -9.37
N GLU A 223 -15.63 5.85 -10.14
CA GLU A 223 -14.29 6.40 -10.40
C GLU A 223 -14.38 7.79 -11.01
N GLY A 224 -15.25 8.00 -11.98
CA GLY A 224 -15.50 9.32 -12.60
C GLY A 224 -16.08 10.34 -11.63
N GLN A 225 -16.97 9.92 -10.70
CA GLN A 225 -17.50 10.81 -9.66
C GLN A 225 -16.40 11.22 -8.67
N ILE A 226 -15.50 10.31 -8.33
CA ILE A 226 -14.34 10.57 -7.47
C ILE A 226 -13.41 11.59 -8.09
N ASP A 227 -12.97 11.34 -9.32
CA ASP A 227 -12.07 12.26 -10.04
C ASP A 227 -12.70 13.65 -10.15
N SER A 228 -14.00 13.72 -10.46
CA SER A 228 -14.74 15.00 -10.54
C SER A 228 -14.79 15.72 -9.20
N MET A 229 -15.01 15.00 -8.11
CA MET A 229 -15.01 15.59 -6.77
C MET A 229 -13.63 16.10 -6.37
N TYR A 230 -12.56 15.37 -6.64
CA TYR A 230 -11.19 15.85 -6.39
C TYR A 230 -10.85 17.08 -7.23
N GLU A 231 -11.29 17.15 -8.48
CA GLU A 231 -11.13 18.35 -9.30
C GLU A 231 -11.88 19.54 -8.72
N GLU A 232 -13.09 19.34 -8.21
CA GLU A 232 -13.86 20.39 -7.54
C GLU A 232 -13.17 20.84 -6.24
N PHE A 233 -12.70 19.89 -5.41
CA PHE A 233 -11.96 20.20 -4.18
C PHE A 233 -10.68 20.98 -4.46
N THR A 234 -9.89 20.54 -5.45
CA THR A 234 -8.62 21.19 -5.77
C THR A 234 -8.80 22.51 -6.50
N SER A 235 -9.90 22.73 -7.24
CA SER A 235 -10.16 23.98 -7.96
C SER A 235 -10.33 25.18 -7.04
N GLY A 236 -10.88 24.98 -5.83
CA GLY A 236 -11.12 26.04 -4.84
C GLY A 236 -9.97 26.30 -3.85
N THR A 237 -8.83 25.62 -3.97
CA THR A 237 -7.75 25.65 -2.97
C THR A 237 -6.57 26.55 -3.33
N ASP A 238 -6.82 27.81 -3.65
CA ASP A 238 -5.73 28.78 -3.86
C ASP A 238 -5.09 29.23 -2.54
N SER A 239 -5.83 29.16 -1.43
CA SER A 239 -5.36 29.48 -0.08
C SER A 239 -5.16 28.21 0.75
N ILE A 240 -4.12 28.21 1.58
CA ILE A 240 -3.78 27.08 2.47
C ILE A 240 -4.47 27.28 3.82
N PRO A 241 -5.14 26.24 4.36
CA PRO A 241 -5.78 26.33 5.68
C PRO A 241 -4.72 26.41 6.78
N VAL A 242 -4.83 27.42 7.65
CA VAL A 242 -3.93 27.61 8.79
C VAL A 242 -4.76 27.87 10.04
N PHE A 243 -4.42 27.22 11.14
CA PHE A 243 -5.07 27.47 12.43
C PHE A 243 -4.80 28.89 12.92
N GLU A 244 -5.84 29.61 13.27
CA GLU A 244 -5.73 30.98 13.79
C GLU A 244 -4.80 31.06 14.99
N GLU A 245 -4.87 30.13 15.94
CA GLU A 245 -3.99 30.07 17.10
C GLU A 245 -2.52 29.83 16.77
N LYS A 246 -2.21 29.18 15.65
CA LYS A 246 -0.83 28.99 15.17
C LYS A 246 -0.25 30.30 14.64
N LEU A 247 -1.04 31.08 13.89
CA LEU A 247 -0.62 32.41 13.44
C LEU A 247 -0.44 33.38 14.63
N ASP A 248 -1.35 33.33 15.62
CA ASP A 248 -1.21 34.14 16.83
C ASP A 248 0.04 33.76 17.63
N SER A 249 0.36 32.48 17.68
CA SER A 249 1.58 31.99 18.36
C SER A 249 2.83 32.40 17.59
N PHE A 250 2.82 32.28 16.25
CA PHE A 250 3.92 32.74 15.40
C PHE A 250 4.16 34.25 15.57
N THR A 251 3.11 35.07 15.50
CA THR A 251 3.19 36.53 15.65
C THR A 251 3.82 36.94 16.99
N LYS A 252 3.50 36.22 18.08
CA LYS A 252 4.07 36.49 19.41
C LYS A 252 5.58 36.28 19.46
N ILE A 253 6.10 35.26 18.78
CA ILE A 253 7.55 34.95 18.79
C ILE A 253 8.30 35.73 17.70
N ALA A 254 7.64 36.14 16.63
CA ALA A 254 8.28 36.74 15.44
C ALA A 254 9.14 37.95 15.73
N SER A 255 8.77 38.76 16.75
CA SER A 255 9.50 39.97 17.16
C SER A 255 10.81 39.70 17.95
N THR A 256 10.89 38.55 18.64
CA THR A 256 11.98 38.24 19.53
C THR A 256 12.82 37.05 19.10
N ALA A 257 12.23 36.09 18.39
CA ALA A 257 12.85 34.87 17.92
C ALA A 257 13.94 35.14 16.86
N ASN A 258 15.02 34.38 16.88
CA ASN A 258 15.98 34.31 15.79
C ASN A 258 15.47 33.46 14.63
N ASP A 259 16.20 33.46 13.51
CA ASP A 259 15.77 32.77 12.29
C ASP A 259 15.62 31.25 12.51
N ASN A 260 16.52 30.62 13.29
CA ASN A 260 16.44 29.19 13.58
C ASN A 260 15.21 28.83 14.40
N GLU A 261 14.83 29.66 15.37
CA GLU A 261 13.62 29.48 16.17
C GLU A 261 12.35 29.62 15.34
N LEU A 262 12.32 30.53 14.36
CA LEU A 262 11.20 30.68 13.43
C LEU A 262 11.13 29.49 12.47
N ILE A 263 12.25 29.04 11.93
CA ILE A 263 12.35 27.85 11.08
C ILE A 263 11.86 26.61 11.84
N ASP A 264 12.33 26.41 13.07
CA ASP A 264 11.88 25.29 13.92
C ASP A 264 10.36 25.34 14.18
N PHE A 265 9.81 26.52 14.44
CA PHE A 265 8.37 26.69 14.63
C PHE A 265 7.57 26.35 13.37
N ILE A 266 8.03 26.82 12.20
CA ILE A 266 7.37 26.57 10.90
C ILE A 266 7.47 25.08 10.53
N SER A 267 8.62 24.46 10.75
CA SER A 267 8.85 23.04 10.39
C SER A 267 7.97 22.05 11.16
N LYS A 268 7.45 22.45 12.31
CA LYS A 268 6.53 21.63 13.14
C LYS A 268 5.05 21.77 12.78
N ASP A 269 4.74 22.42 11.66
CA ASP A 269 3.36 22.63 11.23
C ASP A 269 3.24 22.54 9.71
N VAL A 270 2.51 21.54 9.22
CA VAL A 270 2.36 21.27 7.79
C VAL A 270 1.78 22.46 7.02
N SER A 271 0.84 23.21 7.63
CA SER A 271 0.22 24.37 6.99
C SER A 271 1.19 25.53 6.85
N LEU A 272 1.94 25.86 7.91
CA LEU A 272 2.94 26.93 7.87
C LEU A 272 4.07 26.60 6.89
N ALA A 273 4.54 25.34 6.91
CA ALA A 273 5.53 24.84 5.97
C ALA A 273 5.02 24.96 4.51
N ALA A 274 3.76 24.57 4.25
CA ALA A 274 3.15 24.67 2.93
C ALA A 274 3.06 26.12 2.43
N VAL A 275 2.64 27.05 3.28
CA VAL A 275 2.58 28.49 2.93
C VAL A 275 3.98 29.02 2.58
N LEU A 276 5.00 28.67 3.39
CA LEU A 276 6.38 29.11 3.15
C LEU A 276 6.93 28.55 1.81
N LEU A 277 6.79 27.26 1.58
CA LEU A 277 7.30 26.59 0.37
C LEU A 277 6.57 27.11 -0.89
N LYS A 278 5.25 27.27 -0.83
CA LYS A 278 4.45 27.84 -1.92
C LYS A 278 4.90 29.24 -2.28
N GLU A 279 5.10 30.12 -1.29
CA GLU A 279 5.52 31.49 -1.53
C GLU A 279 6.95 31.57 -2.08
N SER A 280 7.86 30.74 -1.57
CA SER A 280 9.23 30.62 -2.08
C SER A 280 9.21 30.15 -3.55
N ALA A 281 8.41 29.15 -3.88
CA ALA A 281 8.25 28.65 -5.24
C ALA A 281 7.67 29.74 -6.19
N ALA A 282 6.67 30.49 -5.73
CA ALA A 282 6.07 31.61 -6.51
C ALA A 282 7.08 32.70 -6.85
N LYS A 283 8.13 32.88 -6.04
CA LYS A 283 9.26 33.77 -6.30
C LYS A 283 10.39 33.15 -7.13
N GLY A 284 10.20 31.92 -7.62
CA GLY A 284 11.19 31.22 -8.45
C GLY A 284 12.22 30.42 -7.66
N HIS A 285 12.02 30.22 -6.34
CA HIS A 285 12.92 29.48 -5.45
C HIS A 285 12.26 28.20 -4.94
N SER A 286 11.96 27.25 -5.86
CA SER A 286 11.43 25.95 -5.46
C SER A 286 12.49 25.17 -4.70
N SER A 287 12.17 24.74 -3.46
CA SER A 287 13.07 24.01 -2.59
C SER A 287 12.30 23.05 -1.70
N SER A 288 12.80 21.84 -1.53
CA SER A 288 12.32 20.82 -0.56
C SER A 288 12.84 21.07 0.86
N ARG A 289 13.48 22.22 1.12
CA ARG A 289 14.06 22.59 2.40
C ARG A 289 13.44 23.85 2.95
N ILE A 290 12.90 23.78 4.16
CA ILE A 290 12.30 24.92 4.87
C ILE A 290 13.37 25.99 5.15
N THR A 291 14.59 25.57 5.53
CA THR A 291 15.72 26.47 5.75
C THR A 291 16.08 27.30 4.50
N THR A 292 16.11 26.63 3.34
CA THR A 292 16.39 27.30 2.05
C THR A 292 15.25 28.23 1.63
N ALA A 293 14.00 27.80 1.77
CA ALA A 293 12.84 28.61 1.47
C ALA A 293 12.77 29.86 2.36
N PHE A 294 13.03 29.71 3.67
CA PHE A 294 13.11 30.82 4.62
C PHE A 294 14.21 31.81 4.25
N ALA A 295 15.41 31.32 3.95
CA ALA A 295 16.54 32.17 3.56
C ALA A 295 16.29 32.91 2.26
N SER A 296 15.61 32.29 1.28
CA SER A 296 15.29 32.93 0.00
C SER A 296 14.30 34.09 0.11
N LEU A 297 13.38 34.00 1.06
CA LEU A 297 12.38 35.06 1.31
C LEU A 297 12.92 36.13 2.27
N GLY A 298 13.73 35.75 3.24
CA GLY A 298 14.22 36.57 4.32
C GLY A 298 13.19 36.78 5.45
N LYS A 299 13.70 37.00 6.67
CA LYS A 299 12.89 37.06 7.89
C LYS A 299 11.72 38.03 7.81
N GLU A 300 11.94 39.25 7.32
CA GLU A 300 10.88 40.30 7.24
C GLU A 300 9.73 39.87 6.34
N ALA A 301 10.04 39.29 5.18
CA ALA A 301 9.03 38.78 4.26
C ALA A 301 8.28 37.59 4.84
N VAL A 302 8.96 36.70 5.55
CA VAL A 302 8.32 35.55 6.23
C VAL A 302 7.39 36.00 7.37
N VAL A 303 7.77 37.00 8.15
CA VAL A 303 6.91 37.56 9.19
C VAL A 303 5.65 38.17 8.59
N ASN A 304 5.79 38.92 7.47
CA ASN A 304 4.65 39.50 6.75
C ASN A 304 3.78 38.43 6.09
N LEU A 305 4.38 37.32 5.63
CA LEU A 305 3.68 36.20 5.02
C LEU A 305 2.66 35.59 5.98
N PHE A 306 2.99 35.43 7.23
CA PHE A 306 2.13 34.86 8.26
C PHE A 306 1.22 35.87 8.96
N SER A 307 0.71 36.84 8.20
CA SER A 307 -0.34 37.76 8.66
C SER A 307 -1.73 37.21 8.37
N LYS A 308 -2.71 37.56 9.20
CA LYS A 308 -4.11 37.13 9.04
C LYS A 308 -4.78 37.71 7.77
N GLU A 309 -4.21 38.77 7.20
CA GLU A 309 -4.70 39.42 5.98
C GLU A 309 -4.10 38.80 4.70
N ASN A 310 -3.18 37.82 4.82
CA ASN A 310 -2.58 37.21 3.65
C ASN A 310 -3.61 36.38 2.86
N PRO A 311 -3.86 36.69 1.57
CA PRO A 311 -4.84 35.96 0.76
C PRO A 311 -4.44 34.51 0.46
N SER A 312 -3.15 34.15 0.62
CA SER A 312 -2.67 32.77 0.50
C SER A 312 -3.02 31.92 1.72
N ILE A 313 -3.57 32.52 2.77
CA ILE A 313 -3.94 31.82 4.01
C ILE A 313 -5.46 31.85 4.17
N ARG A 314 -6.04 30.69 4.46
CA ARG A 314 -7.42 30.55 4.90
C ARG A 314 -7.43 30.21 6.39
N LEU A 315 -7.97 31.11 7.20
CA LEU A 315 -8.06 30.88 8.65
C LEU A 315 -9.07 29.78 8.97
N ILE A 316 -8.64 28.82 9.75
CA ILE A 316 -9.50 27.76 10.30
C ILE A 316 -9.43 27.77 11.82
N LYS A 317 -10.56 27.35 12.45
CA LYS A 317 -10.62 27.15 13.90
C LYS A 317 -10.24 25.73 14.23
N ASN A 318 -9.44 25.60 15.27
CA ASN A 318 -8.98 24.32 15.76
C ASN A 318 -10.16 23.44 16.24
N LYS A 319 -10.25 22.24 15.67
CA LYS A 319 -11.14 21.17 16.13
C LYS A 319 -10.28 20.01 16.66
N GLU A 320 -10.77 19.29 17.64
CA GLU A 320 -10.02 18.23 18.31
C GLU A 320 -9.61 17.11 17.33
N ASP A 321 -10.49 16.77 16.39
CA ASP A 321 -10.23 15.76 15.34
C ASP A 321 -9.08 16.15 14.40
N THR A 322 -8.93 17.43 14.10
CA THR A 322 -7.91 17.95 13.21
C THR A 322 -6.51 17.94 13.83
N ARG A 323 -6.41 18.10 15.15
CA ARG A 323 -5.13 18.03 15.87
C ARG A 323 -4.46 16.66 15.74
N CYS A 324 -5.24 15.59 15.72
CA CYS A 324 -4.71 14.24 15.55
C CYS A 324 -4.03 14.05 14.20
N LEU A 325 -4.60 14.63 13.13
CA LEU A 325 -4.03 14.58 11.79
C LEU A 325 -2.70 15.36 11.73
N TRP A 326 -2.67 16.62 12.20
CA TRP A 326 -1.41 17.41 12.24
C TRP A 326 -0.30 16.76 13.04
N LYS A 327 -0.65 16.07 14.14
CA LYS A 327 0.33 15.32 14.91
C LYS A 327 0.88 14.14 14.13
N HIS A 328 0.03 13.42 13.40
CA HIS A 328 0.44 12.30 12.55
C HIS A 328 1.50 12.74 11.53
N GLU A 329 1.24 13.84 10.80
CA GLU A 329 2.19 14.40 9.83
C GLU A 329 3.57 14.69 10.43
N THR A 330 3.57 15.32 11.61
CA THR A 330 4.81 15.66 12.32
C THR A 330 5.54 14.42 12.81
N ASP A 331 4.81 13.43 13.32
CA ASP A 331 5.36 12.16 13.79
C ASP A 331 5.98 11.37 12.61
N VAL A 332 5.29 11.30 11.44
CA VAL A 332 5.83 10.67 10.23
C VAL A 332 7.09 11.39 9.74
N ALA A 333 7.09 12.73 9.71
CA ALA A 333 8.28 13.50 9.34
C ALA A 333 9.48 13.16 10.22
N PHE A 334 9.25 13.04 11.53
CA PHE A 334 10.29 12.70 12.50
C PHE A 334 10.78 11.26 12.32
N TYR A 335 9.88 10.29 12.14
CA TYR A 335 10.26 8.90 11.86
C TYR A 335 11.04 8.80 10.56
N ALA A 336 10.60 9.47 9.49
CA ALA A 336 11.27 9.47 8.19
C ALA A 336 12.71 10.02 8.30
N TYR A 337 12.89 11.16 8.98
CA TYR A 337 14.21 11.74 9.26
C TYR A 337 15.13 10.74 9.97
N ASN A 338 14.66 10.12 11.05
CA ASN A 338 15.48 9.21 11.85
C ASN A 338 15.74 7.87 11.13
N LEU A 339 14.79 7.33 10.38
CA LEU A 339 15.02 6.17 9.53
C LEU A 339 16.10 6.45 8.49
N ALA A 340 15.99 7.56 7.77
CA ALA A 340 16.98 7.96 6.77
C ALA A 340 18.38 8.15 7.38
N LYS A 341 18.47 8.84 8.51
CA LYS A 341 19.73 9.11 9.24
C LYS A 341 20.42 7.83 9.67
N ASN A 342 19.65 6.81 10.07
CA ASN A 342 20.17 5.56 10.61
C ASN A 342 20.28 4.45 9.56
N THR A 343 19.90 4.68 8.29
CA THR A 343 20.01 3.68 7.22
C THR A 343 21.42 3.67 6.63
N PRO A 344 22.18 2.57 6.80
CA PRO A 344 23.56 2.52 6.33
C PRO A 344 23.67 2.65 4.81
N GLY A 345 24.54 3.53 4.34
CA GLY A 345 24.79 3.74 2.91
C GLY A 345 23.73 4.56 2.17
N PHE A 346 22.63 4.94 2.81
CA PHE A 346 21.64 5.84 2.24
C PHE A 346 22.12 7.29 2.38
N LYS A 347 22.37 7.93 1.23
CA LYS A 347 22.81 9.33 1.17
C LYS A 347 21.64 10.18 0.67
N CYS A 348 21.15 11.04 1.51
CA CYS A 348 20.03 11.93 1.22
C CYS A 348 20.18 13.25 1.98
N ASP A 349 19.40 14.23 1.57
CA ASP A 349 19.18 15.43 2.37
C ASP A 349 18.14 15.13 3.45
N LEU A 350 18.55 15.14 4.72
CA LEU A 350 17.67 14.79 5.84
C LEU A 350 16.54 15.81 6.03
N GLU A 351 16.75 17.07 5.67
CA GLU A 351 15.70 18.07 5.72
C GLU A 351 14.65 17.84 4.63
N GLU A 352 15.09 17.45 3.42
CA GLU A 352 14.18 17.06 2.36
C GLU A 352 13.33 15.83 2.75
N ILE A 353 13.95 14.82 3.36
CA ILE A 353 13.23 13.64 3.86
C ILE A 353 12.20 14.03 4.91
N TYR A 354 12.56 14.92 5.84
CA TYR A 354 11.64 15.44 6.84
C TYR A 354 10.44 16.12 6.20
N VAL A 355 10.69 16.99 5.22
CA VAL A 355 9.63 17.68 4.47
C VAL A 355 8.75 16.68 3.68
N CYS A 356 9.34 15.67 3.06
CA CYS A 356 8.59 14.62 2.39
C CYS A 356 7.65 13.88 3.36
N GLY A 357 8.13 13.54 4.56
CA GLY A 357 7.30 12.95 5.61
C GLY A 357 6.20 13.89 6.11
N LEU A 358 6.49 15.18 6.26
CA LEU A 358 5.53 16.18 6.70
C LEU A 358 4.38 16.40 5.73
N PHE A 359 4.62 16.17 4.43
CA PHE A 359 3.65 16.41 3.37
C PHE A 359 3.06 15.14 2.77
N HIS A 360 3.44 13.95 3.24
CA HIS A 360 3.04 12.70 2.61
C HIS A 360 1.53 12.58 2.45
N ASP A 361 0.76 13.09 3.42
CA ASP A 361 -0.70 13.10 3.46
C ASP A 361 -1.29 14.51 3.59
N ILE A 362 -1.11 15.35 2.54
CA ILE A 362 -1.66 16.71 2.52
C ILE A 362 -3.19 16.75 2.39
N GLU A 363 -3.87 15.60 2.29
CA GLU A 363 -5.33 15.54 2.24
C GLU A 363 -5.97 16.10 3.52
N CYS A 364 -5.29 15.97 4.64
CA CYS A 364 -5.72 16.59 5.89
C CYS A 364 -6.01 18.11 5.71
N LEU A 365 -5.23 18.79 4.88
CA LEU A 365 -5.43 20.20 4.55
C LEU A 365 -6.66 20.41 3.64
N LEU A 366 -6.93 19.49 2.70
CA LEU A 366 -8.10 19.55 1.82
C LEU A 366 -9.40 19.38 2.59
N LEU A 367 -9.45 18.43 3.51
CA LEU A 367 -10.65 18.18 4.31
C LEU A 367 -11.06 19.41 5.14
N GLU A 368 -10.12 20.23 5.57
CA GLU A 368 -10.40 21.46 6.32
C GLU A 368 -10.94 22.59 5.45
N VAL A 369 -10.64 22.60 4.15
CA VAL A 369 -11.20 23.60 3.22
C VAL A 369 -12.51 23.15 2.58
N ALA A 370 -12.87 21.87 2.69
CA ALA A 370 -14.09 21.33 2.13
C ALA A 370 -15.35 22.04 2.69
N THR A 371 -16.24 22.46 1.78
CA THR A 371 -17.54 22.99 2.16
C THR A 371 -18.43 21.91 2.77
N GLU A 372 -19.46 22.32 3.51
CA GLU A 372 -20.43 21.38 4.07
C GLU A 372 -21.16 20.56 2.98
N GLU A 373 -21.35 21.13 1.81
CA GLU A 373 -21.96 20.47 0.66
C GLU A 373 -21.04 19.40 0.09
N GLN A 374 -19.76 19.71 -0.05
CA GLN A 374 -18.72 18.77 -0.48
C GLN A 374 -18.56 17.60 0.51
N ARG A 375 -18.52 17.89 1.82
CA ARG A 375 -18.49 16.85 2.87
C ARG A 375 -19.71 15.94 2.80
N LYS A 376 -20.91 16.49 2.58
CA LYS A 376 -22.15 15.70 2.39
C LYS A 376 -22.12 14.90 1.08
N GLY A 377 -21.52 15.43 0.04
CA GLY A 377 -21.32 14.69 -1.22
C GLY A 377 -20.42 13.48 -1.02
N LEU A 378 -19.29 13.66 -0.33
CA LEU A 378 -18.39 12.58 0.06
C LEU A 378 -19.08 11.52 0.92
N GLN A 379 -19.87 11.94 1.92
CA GLN A 379 -20.60 11.01 2.79
C GLN A 379 -21.64 10.20 1.99
N LYS A 380 -22.40 10.84 1.10
CA LYS A 380 -23.36 10.14 0.24
C LYS A 380 -22.69 9.12 -0.67
N LEU A 381 -21.54 9.46 -1.24
CA LEU A 381 -20.76 8.55 -2.07
C LEU A 381 -20.26 7.37 -1.24
N ALA A 382 -19.72 7.62 -0.05
CA ALA A 382 -19.33 6.60 0.91
C ALA A 382 -20.49 5.67 1.29
N ASP A 383 -21.68 6.23 1.56
CA ASP A 383 -22.87 5.45 1.90
C ASP A 383 -23.38 4.61 0.71
N SER A 384 -23.20 5.09 -0.53
CA SER A 384 -23.61 4.36 -1.74
C SER A 384 -22.70 3.14 -2.02
N LEU A 385 -21.49 3.13 -1.47
CA LEU A 385 -20.47 2.11 -1.74
C LEU A 385 -20.50 0.92 -0.78
N ASP A 386 -21.44 0.80 0.14
CA ASP A 386 -21.75 -0.41 0.92
C ASP A 386 -22.00 -0.27 2.42
N GLY A 387 -22.17 0.92 2.97
CA GLY A 387 -22.55 1.10 4.38
C GLY A 387 -21.53 0.62 5.43
N THR A 388 -20.38 0.09 5.02
CA THR A 388 -19.36 -0.46 5.93
C THR A 388 -18.34 0.57 6.41
N GLY A 389 -18.39 1.79 5.90
CA GLY A 389 -17.39 2.82 6.20
C GLY A 389 -15.98 2.49 5.71
N THR A 390 -15.75 1.23 5.29
CA THR A 390 -14.45 0.70 4.87
C THR A 390 -14.06 1.22 3.50
N LEU A 391 -15.02 1.27 2.56
CA LEU A 391 -14.78 1.84 1.23
C LEU A 391 -14.55 3.35 1.27
N ALA A 392 -15.25 4.07 2.17
CA ALA A 392 -14.99 5.49 2.38
C ALA A 392 -13.56 5.73 2.90
N ARG A 393 -13.08 4.90 3.83
CA ARG A 393 -11.68 4.98 4.29
C ARG A 393 -10.69 4.66 3.20
N MET A 394 -10.97 3.67 2.36
CA MET A 394 -10.13 3.33 1.21
C MET A 394 -10.17 4.42 0.15
N PHE A 395 -11.31 5.04 -0.02
CA PHE A 395 -11.55 6.14 -0.92
C PHE A 395 -10.70 7.35 -0.57
N PHE A 396 -10.63 7.65 0.72
CA PHE A 396 -9.80 8.72 1.27
C PHE A 396 -8.34 8.30 1.42
N SER A 397 -8.03 7.01 1.59
CA SER A 397 -6.65 6.58 1.84
C SER A 397 -5.88 6.12 0.60
N ASP A 398 -6.52 5.57 -0.44
CA ASP A 398 -5.74 4.89 -1.48
C ASP A 398 -6.00 5.37 -2.93
N TYR A 399 -7.25 5.52 -3.38
CA TYR A 399 -7.53 5.76 -4.79
C TYR A 399 -7.48 7.23 -5.23
N GLY A 400 -8.27 8.08 -4.59
CA GLY A 400 -8.37 9.51 -4.92
C GLY A 400 -7.25 10.32 -4.30
N HIS A 401 -6.83 9.92 -3.11
CA HIS A 401 -5.86 10.55 -2.26
C HIS A 401 -4.54 10.85 -2.99
N SER A 402 -3.80 9.85 -3.42
CA SER A 402 -2.48 10.05 -4.02
C SER A 402 -2.52 10.85 -5.34
N ARG A 403 -3.56 10.69 -6.17
CA ARG A 403 -3.73 11.46 -7.43
C ARG A 403 -4.19 12.89 -7.17
N GLY A 404 -5.18 13.08 -6.30
CA GLY A 404 -5.70 14.41 -5.94
C GLY A 404 -4.67 15.24 -5.21
N CYS A 405 -4.01 14.67 -4.21
CA CYS A 405 -2.95 15.35 -3.46
C CYS A 405 -1.70 15.65 -4.30
N TYR A 406 -1.35 14.77 -5.26
CA TYR A 406 -0.31 15.06 -6.22
C TYR A 406 -0.65 16.28 -7.09
N LYS A 407 -1.87 16.35 -7.66
CA LYS A 407 -2.33 17.54 -8.41
C LYS A 407 -2.29 18.82 -7.55
N LEU A 408 -2.71 18.70 -6.29
CA LEU A 408 -2.68 19.80 -5.33
C LEU A 408 -1.26 20.28 -5.03
N SER A 409 -0.34 19.34 -4.79
CA SER A 409 1.06 19.66 -4.53
C SER A 409 1.70 20.42 -5.71
N GLN A 410 1.38 20.01 -6.94
CA GLN A 410 1.83 20.72 -8.15
C GLN A 410 1.18 22.11 -8.27
N LYS A 411 -0.12 22.24 -7.98
CA LYS A 411 -0.81 23.53 -7.97
C LYS A 411 -0.20 24.51 -6.96
N TRP A 412 0.25 23.98 -5.81
CA TRP A 412 0.93 24.78 -4.80
C TRP A 412 2.42 25.03 -5.12
N GLY A 413 2.94 24.46 -6.20
CA GLY A 413 4.34 24.60 -6.61
C GLY A 413 5.31 23.91 -5.64
N LEU A 414 4.87 22.87 -4.93
CA LEU A 414 5.74 22.08 -4.08
C LEU A 414 6.82 21.41 -4.94
N PRO A 415 8.02 21.16 -4.38
CA PRO A 415 9.11 20.50 -5.09
C PRO A 415 8.70 19.13 -5.63
N GLU A 416 9.27 18.76 -6.79
CA GLU A 416 8.91 17.52 -7.48
C GLU A 416 9.14 16.27 -6.60
N THR A 417 10.24 16.21 -5.83
CA THR A 417 10.49 15.10 -4.89
C THR A 417 9.34 14.95 -3.90
N VAL A 418 8.87 16.06 -3.30
CA VAL A 418 7.74 16.06 -2.35
C VAL A 418 6.46 15.59 -3.05
N SER A 419 6.17 16.12 -4.24
CA SER A 419 5.00 15.74 -5.04
C SER A 419 5.01 14.25 -5.41
N GLN A 420 6.17 13.71 -5.78
CA GLN A 420 6.32 12.29 -6.10
C GLN A 420 6.17 11.40 -4.85
N VAL A 421 6.66 11.83 -3.69
CA VAL A 421 6.44 11.10 -2.43
C VAL A 421 4.95 11.07 -2.08
N ILE A 422 4.25 12.21 -2.16
CA ILE A 422 2.80 12.28 -1.97
C ILE A 422 2.08 11.27 -2.89
N ARG A 423 2.53 11.15 -4.14
CA ARG A 423 1.93 10.25 -5.12
C ARG A 423 2.11 8.78 -4.82
N TYR A 424 3.29 8.39 -4.30
CA TYR A 424 3.70 6.99 -4.24
C TYR A 424 3.84 6.42 -2.83
N HIS A 425 3.69 7.22 -1.76
CA HIS A 425 3.93 6.74 -0.39
C HIS A 425 3.03 5.56 -0.01
N ASN A 426 1.78 5.50 -0.49
CA ASN A 426 0.89 4.36 -0.23
C ASN A 426 1.19 3.13 -1.10
N ASN A 427 1.84 3.33 -2.26
CA ASN A 427 2.17 2.25 -3.21
C ASN A 427 3.63 2.37 -3.67
N PRO A 428 4.60 2.17 -2.78
CA PRO A 428 6.01 2.48 -2.99
C PRO A 428 6.65 1.68 -4.13
N SER A 429 6.08 0.54 -4.49
CA SER A 429 6.55 -0.31 -5.58
C SER A 429 6.46 0.37 -6.96
N TYR A 430 5.54 1.33 -7.14
CA TYR A 430 5.38 2.08 -8.39
C TYR A 430 6.25 3.33 -8.50
N ALA A 431 6.96 3.68 -7.44
CA ALA A 431 7.82 4.86 -7.47
C ALA A 431 8.95 4.69 -8.51
N PRO A 432 9.31 5.77 -9.25
CA PRO A 432 10.51 5.79 -10.08
C PRO A 432 11.76 5.40 -9.29
N GLU A 433 12.70 4.69 -9.91
CA GLU A 433 13.90 4.15 -9.22
C GLU A 433 14.71 5.25 -8.53
N GLU A 434 14.75 6.47 -9.10
CA GLU A 434 15.52 7.59 -8.58
C GLU A 434 15.01 8.07 -7.22
N ILE A 435 13.70 8.02 -6.99
CA ILE A 435 13.08 8.50 -5.74
C ILE A 435 12.59 7.36 -4.85
N LYS A 436 12.58 6.13 -5.35
CA LYS A 436 12.09 4.94 -4.64
C LYS A 436 12.68 4.79 -3.22
N PRO A 437 13.98 5.02 -2.99
CA PRO A 437 14.53 4.99 -1.64
C PRO A 437 13.89 5.99 -0.69
N VAL A 438 13.59 7.21 -1.16
CA VAL A 438 12.90 8.25 -0.37
C VAL A 438 11.48 7.82 -0.05
N VAL A 439 10.78 7.30 -1.06
CA VAL A 439 9.41 6.80 -0.91
C VAL A 439 9.35 5.63 0.07
N TYR A 440 10.31 4.69 0.04
CA TYR A 440 10.39 3.59 1.01
C TYR A 440 10.56 4.09 2.44
N ILE A 441 11.41 5.10 2.66
CA ILE A 441 11.61 5.69 3.99
C ILE A 441 10.31 6.32 4.51
N VAL A 442 9.61 7.10 3.69
CA VAL A 442 8.37 7.77 4.10
C VAL A 442 7.24 6.76 4.30
N TYR A 443 7.08 5.80 3.38
CA TYR A 443 6.13 4.69 3.54
C TYR A 443 6.34 3.92 4.85
N LEU A 444 7.60 3.58 5.14
CA LEU A 444 7.91 2.87 6.39
C LEU A 444 7.66 3.76 7.62
N ALA A 445 7.97 5.04 7.55
CA ALA A 445 7.69 5.97 8.64
C ALA A 445 6.20 6.05 8.97
N ASP A 446 5.35 6.05 7.94
CA ASP A 446 3.89 6.06 8.10
C ASP A 446 3.36 4.72 8.62
N ILE A 447 3.67 3.60 7.94
CA ILE A 447 3.13 2.28 8.31
C ILE A 447 3.58 1.82 9.70
N LEU A 448 4.75 2.26 10.17
CA LEU A 448 5.25 1.94 11.52
C LEU A 448 4.34 2.49 12.62
N GLN A 449 3.74 3.65 12.45
CA GLN A 449 2.77 4.18 13.42
C GLN A 449 1.52 3.31 13.51
N TYR A 450 1.01 2.82 12.37
CA TYR A 450 -0.11 1.88 12.35
C TYR A 450 0.27 0.52 12.95
N TYR A 451 1.49 0.07 12.70
CA TYR A 451 2.00 -1.17 13.29
C TYR A 451 2.11 -1.08 14.81
N GLU A 452 2.62 0.02 15.36
CA GLU A 452 2.69 0.26 16.81
C GLU A 452 1.33 0.29 17.48
N GLN A 453 0.32 0.82 16.80
CA GLN A 453 -1.06 0.86 17.28
C GLN A 453 -1.78 -0.50 17.13
N GLY A 454 -1.10 -1.53 16.59
CA GLY A 454 -1.70 -2.83 16.30
C GLY A 454 -2.71 -2.82 15.15
N LYS A 455 -2.69 -1.75 14.33
CA LYS A 455 -3.57 -1.59 13.15
C LYS A 455 -2.96 -2.18 11.87
N ALA A 456 -1.66 -2.44 11.87
CA ALA A 456 -0.95 -3.11 10.78
C ALA A 456 -0.13 -4.28 11.31
N GLU A 457 0.06 -5.30 10.50
CA GLU A 457 0.86 -6.48 10.83
C GLU A 457 2.11 -6.55 9.96
N PHE A 458 3.18 -7.17 10.46
CA PHE A 458 4.47 -7.28 9.76
C PHE A 458 4.37 -7.77 8.31
N TYR A 459 3.49 -8.76 8.05
CA TYR A 459 3.31 -9.33 6.72
C TYR A 459 2.56 -8.40 5.73
N GLN A 460 1.94 -7.33 6.23
CA GLN A 460 1.25 -6.32 5.42
C GLN A 460 2.20 -5.23 4.92
N ILE A 461 3.38 -5.12 5.54
CA ILE A 461 4.38 -4.11 5.16
C ILE A 461 5.03 -4.51 3.85
N ASN A 462 5.18 -3.57 2.93
CA ASN A 462 5.81 -3.78 1.64
C ASN A 462 7.21 -4.40 1.82
N LYS A 463 7.40 -5.56 1.18
CA LYS A 463 8.60 -6.36 1.38
C LYS A 463 9.85 -5.69 0.83
N ASP A 464 9.76 -5.01 -0.31
CA ASP A 464 10.92 -4.36 -0.91
C ASP A 464 11.36 -3.15 -0.08
N ALA A 465 10.41 -2.46 0.58
CA ALA A 465 10.71 -1.41 1.54
C ALA A 465 11.40 -1.97 2.81
N LEU A 466 10.95 -3.12 3.32
CA LEU A 466 11.61 -3.82 4.43
C LEU A 466 13.02 -4.31 4.03
N ASP A 467 13.15 -4.91 2.85
CA ASP A 467 14.43 -5.40 2.31
C ASP A 467 15.42 -4.22 2.12
N PHE A 468 14.92 -3.03 1.73
CA PHE A 468 15.74 -1.81 1.65
C PHE A 468 16.39 -1.42 2.99
N LEU A 469 15.65 -1.57 4.10
CA LEU A 469 16.19 -1.38 5.46
C LEU A 469 16.85 -2.63 6.06
N GLN A 470 16.99 -3.72 5.29
CA GLN A 470 17.51 -5.01 5.75
C GLN A 470 16.71 -5.64 6.91
N ILE A 471 15.40 -5.39 6.96
CA ILE A 471 14.47 -5.92 7.96
C ILE A 471 13.81 -7.17 7.38
N HIS A 472 14.12 -8.34 7.94
CA HIS A 472 13.62 -9.63 7.44
C HIS A 472 12.73 -10.35 8.45
N THR A 473 12.65 -9.85 9.68
CA THR A 473 11.88 -10.46 10.77
C THR A 473 11.13 -9.43 11.59
N LYS A 474 10.00 -9.86 12.18
CA LYS A 474 9.23 -9.04 13.12
C LYS A 474 10.09 -8.51 14.27
N GLY A 475 10.98 -9.36 14.82
CA GLY A 475 11.85 -8.94 15.92
C GLY A 475 12.84 -7.82 15.56
N GLN A 476 13.33 -7.77 14.30
CA GLN A 476 14.15 -6.66 13.82
C GLN A 476 13.33 -5.38 13.71
N LEU A 477 12.08 -5.47 13.23
CA LEU A 477 11.18 -4.34 13.16
C LEU A 477 10.87 -3.78 14.55
N ASP A 478 10.49 -4.64 15.50
CA ASP A 478 10.21 -4.26 16.88
C ASP A 478 11.42 -3.60 17.56
N PHE A 479 12.63 -4.07 17.24
CA PHE A 479 13.87 -3.46 17.74
C PHE A 479 14.09 -2.06 17.14
N LEU A 480 13.89 -1.91 15.83
CA LEU A 480 14.01 -0.61 15.15
C LEU A 480 13.06 0.42 15.79
N ILE A 481 11.79 0.07 15.93
CA ILE A 481 10.77 0.94 16.53
C ILE A 481 11.21 1.40 17.94
N LYS A 482 11.61 0.46 18.79
CA LYS A 482 12.09 0.79 20.14
C LYS A 482 13.29 1.75 20.14
N SER A 483 14.13 1.71 19.11
CA SER A 483 15.26 2.63 18.97
C SER A 483 14.86 4.04 18.54
N LEU A 484 13.70 4.18 17.90
CA LEU A 484 13.16 5.49 17.46
C LEU A 484 12.40 6.23 18.59
N HIS A 485 11.75 5.50 19.50
CA HIS A 485 10.96 6.07 20.59
C HIS A 485 11.69 7.11 21.47
N PRO A 486 12.93 6.88 21.94
CA PRO A 486 13.64 7.87 22.76
C PRO A 486 13.93 9.17 22.05
N LEU A 487 13.78 9.21 20.72
CA LEU A 487 14.07 10.37 19.89
C LEU A 487 12.83 11.26 19.69
N LEU A 488 11.63 10.79 20.07
CA LEU A 488 10.36 11.52 19.96
C LEU A 488 10.14 12.58 21.05
N HIS A 489 11.04 12.66 22.03
CA HIS A 489 11.03 13.59 23.15
C HIS A 489 12.31 14.43 23.12
#